data_fb1acae3f88ddf1e73482ca17905cce4
#
_entry.id   fb1acae3f88ddf1e73482ca17905cce4
#
_cell.length_a   1.000
_cell.length_b   1.000
_cell.length_c   1.000
_cell.angle_alpha   90.00
_cell.angle_beta   90.00
_cell.angle_gamma   90.00
#
_symmetry.space_group_name_H-M   'P 1'
#
loop_
_entity.id
_entity.type
_entity.pdbx_description
1 polymer ?
#
loop_
_entity_poly.entity_id
_entity_poly.type
_entity_poly.pdbx_seq_one_letter_code
_entity_poly.pdbx_strand_id
1 'polypeptide(L)'
;MKKILGFLFVIVILGCGGYFVYVNYIKSKVPKLNLEEEVSNASKYYVYGNHFNIEGNIDIKDKNYDSLCLTLYNGEDKDIEITSDTDGGKINYYISNLINDGLYLDNLDIGTYYLVLKATYSNNEDSEKPIIKYYGIKNDTKYKKTVYYTLSKYNNIITIDSNNEYNTLEFVVKKNNSKNKNYDVTIDPGHGGMDGGGASGNYKETDFTMDISKKVKSNLEKAGITVKLTHDEGDIDKNHVMDEYNKGGRAVIPNEVKSKYTFSIHINKSGSSKVKGIEVYTPSDINYDLAKDIVNNITSNTSLGYSSNRLYKKFDGIYTHNFTESEVKSAIDGYDEKNYKHYNVTTKSNYLYMIRETGGFMTGAYVDSSNPDKVGVNPYYDSNIGNESYLLELGYISNSTDVNTLKEEQDTLAKAISDSIIKEINEKM
;
A
#
# COMPACT_ATOMS: atom_id res chain seq x y z
N MET A 1 22.50 -49.56 -20.93
CA MET A 1 21.40 -49.13 -20.05
C MET A 1 21.76 -49.08 -18.56
N LYS A 2 22.41 -50.12 -17.95
CA LYS A 2 22.76 -50.09 -16.52
C LYS A 2 23.72 -49.00 -16.06
N LYS A 3 24.65 -48.50 -16.91
CA LYS A 3 25.58 -47.42 -16.58
C LYS A 3 24.93 -46.03 -16.59
N ILE A 4 23.91 -45.82 -17.43
CA ILE A 4 23.18 -44.52 -17.49
C ILE A 4 22.26 -44.39 -16.28
N LEU A 5 21.64 -45.49 -15.81
CA LEU A 5 20.80 -45.47 -14.61
C LEU A 5 21.61 -45.13 -13.34
N GLY A 6 22.86 -45.69 -13.25
CA GLY A 6 23.73 -45.38 -12.10
C GLY A 6 24.15 -43.93 -12.05
N PHE A 7 24.39 -43.30 -13.21
CA PHE A 7 24.79 -41.87 -13.27
C PHE A 7 23.64 -40.92 -12.91
N LEU A 8 22.41 -41.25 -13.35
CA LEU A 8 21.22 -40.49 -12.95
C LEU A 8 20.91 -40.61 -11.44
N PHE A 9 21.13 -41.79 -10.85
CA PHE A 9 20.93 -42.00 -9.41
C PHE A 9 21.95 -41.23 -8.56
N VAL A 10 23.22 -41.14 -9.01
CA VAL A 10 24.26 -40.36 -8.33
C VAL A 10 23.98 -38.85 -8.43
N ILE A 11 23.49 -38.37 -9.58
CA ILE A 11 23.12 -36.94 -9.74
C ILE A 11 21.94 -36.59 -8.82
N VAL A 12 20.94 -37.45 -8.68
CA VAL A 12 19.80 -37.22 -7.77
C VAL A 12 20.26 -37.23 -6.30
N ILE A 13 21.14 -38.13 -5.91
CA ILE A 13 21.67 -38.17 -4.52
C ILE A 13 22.54 -36.93 -4.22
N LEU A 14 23.38 -36.49 -5.18
CA LEU A 14 24.18 -35.29 -5.02
C LEU A 14 23.31 -34.01 -5.00
N GLY A 15 22.25 -34.00 -5.82
CA GLY A 15 21.27 -32.89 -5.82
C GLY A 15 20.49 -32.80 -4.50
N CYS A 16 19.99 -33.93 -4.02
CA CYS A 16 19.29 -34.01 -2.73
C CYS A 16 20.23 -33.74 -1.54
N GLY A 17 21.46 -34.28 -1.59
CA GLY A 17 22.46 -34.01 -0.56
C GLY A 17 22.89 -32.54 -0.56
N GLY A 18 23.12 -31.94 -1.73
CA GLY A 18 23.43 -30.51 -1.86
C GLY A 18 22.30 -29.63 -1.37
N TYR A 19 21.05 -29.96 -1.68
CA TYR A 19 19.88 -29.24 -1.20
C TYR A 19 19.74 -29.38 0.33
N PHE A 20 19.92 -30.57 0.88
CA PHE A 20 19.85 -30.81 2.32
C PHE A 20 20.96 -30.09 3.08
N VAL A 21 22.18 -30.07 2.56
CA VAL A 21 23.31 -29.31 3.11
C VAL A 21 23.05 -27.80 3.00
N TYR A 22 22.52 -27.34 1.88
CA TYR A 22 22.16 -25.93 1.69
C TYR A 22 21.05 -25.48 2.64
N VAL A 23 19.99 -26.27 2.77
CA VAL A 23 18.88 -25.96 3.70
C VAL A 23 19.35 -25.99 5.16
N ASN A 24 20.19 -26.96 5.54
CA ASN A 24 20.75 -27.02 6.89
C ASN A 24 21.80 -25.90 7.13
N TYR A 25 22.58 -25.52 6.11
CA TYR A 25 23.50 -24.39 6.18
C TYR A 25 22.76 -23.06 6.37
N ILE A 26 21.60 -22.87 5.71
CA ILE A 26 20.76 -21.68 5.93
C ILE A 26 20.12 -21.74 7.33
N LYS A 27 19.61 -22.90 7.76
CA LYS A 27 19.06 -23.07 9.12
C LYS A 27 20.11 -22.87 10.23
N SER A 28 21.37 -23.22 9.95
CA SER A 28 22.45 -23.07 10.96
C SER A 28 23.01 -21.65 11.08
N LYS A 29 22.60 -20.73 10.20
CA LYS A 29 23.10 -19.34 10.22
C LYS A 29 22.22 -18.33 10.95
N VAL A 30 20.98 -18.69 11.31
CA VAL A 30 20.19 -17.83 12.19
C VAL A 30 20.61 -18.17 13.63
N PRO A 31 21.29 -17.27 14.34
CA PRO A 31 21.63 -17.47 15.74
C PRO A 31 20.36 -17.78 16.53
N LYS A 32 20.49 -18.66 17.54
CA LYS A 32 19.33 -19.04 18.36
C LYS A 32 18.83 -17.80 19.10
N LEU A 33 17.62 -17.37 18.77
CA LEU A 33 16.94 -16.27 19.42
C LEU A 33 16.49 -16.73 20.82
N ASN A 34 16.98 -16.08 21.88
CA ASN A 34 16.50 -16.32 23.24
C ASN A 34 15.41 -15.33 23.53
N LEU A 35 14.18 -15.82 23.69
CA LEU A 35 13.01 -15.01 24.02
C LEU A 35 12.69 -15.15 25.51
N GLU A 36 12.19 -14.06 26.10
CA GLU A 36 11.60 -14.05 27.43
C GLU A 36 10.28 -14.86 27.45
N GLU A 37 9.81 -15.20 28.65
CA GLU A 37 8.56 -15.96 28.81
C GLU A 37 7.33 -15.10 28.47
N GLU A 38 7.40 -13.80 28.71
CA GLU A 38 6.35 -12.87 28.33
C GLU A 38 6.29 -12.73 26.81
N VAL A 39 5.06 -12.74 26.28
CA VAL A 39 4.81 -12.64 24.84
C VAL A 39 3.91 -11.45 24.54
N SER A 40 4.30 -10.67 23.55
CA SER A 40 3.46 -9.62 23.01
C SER A 40 2.33 -10.20 22.14
N ASN A 41 1.18 -9.56 22.13
CA ASN A 41 0.05 -9.90 21.27
C ASN A 41 -0.11 -8.82 20.20
N ALA A 42 0.04 -9.20 18.91
CA ALA A 42 -0.32 -8.35 17.80
C ALA A 42 -1.84 -8.39 17.61
N SER A 43 -2.52 -7.29 17.91
CA SER A 43 -3.97 -7.16 17.74
C SER A 43 -4.37 -6.92 16.29
N LYS A 44 -3.46 -6.31 15.50
CA LYS A 44 -3.64 -6.02 14.09
C LYS A 44 -2.30 -5.86 13.40
N TYR A 45 -2.18 -6.37 12.17
CA TYR A 45 -1.14 -5.94 11.24
C TYR A 45 -1.68 -5.85 9.81
N TYR A 46 -1.08 -5.01 8.98
CA TYR A 46 -1.44 -4.85 7.58
C TYR A 46 -0.27 -4.25 6.80
N VAL A 47 -0.30 -4.45 5.48
CA VAL A 47 0.63 -3.81 4.54
C VAL A 47 -0.13 -2.75 3.74
N TYR A 48 0.39 -1.53 3.71
CA TYR A 48 -0.15 -0.42 2.93
C TYR A 48 0.97 0.19 2.09
N GLY A 49 0.82 0.15 0.77
CA GLY A 49 1.91 0.43 -0.14
C GLY A 49 3.06 -0.56 0.05
N ASN A 50 4.21 -0.10 0.44
CA ASN A 50 5.40 -0.91 0.77
C ASN A 50 5.72 -0.95 2.26
N HIS A 51 4.80 -0.47 3.11
CA HIS A 51 4.96 -0.41 4.55
C HIS A 51 4.24 -1.55 5.26
N PHE A 52 4.94 -2.20 6.18
CA PHE A 52 4.33 -3.06 7.18
C PHE A 52 3.97 -2.25 8.42
N ASN A 53 2.74 -2.40 8.87
CA ASN A 53 2.17 -1.70 10.01
C ASN A 53 1.69 -2.72 11.03
N ILE A 54 1.84 -2.44 12.32
CA ILE A 54 1.43 -3.34 13.40
C ILE A 54 0.99 -2.56 14.63
N GLU A 55 -0.04 -3.07 15.29
CA GLU A 55 -0.48 -2.68 16.64
C GLU A 55 -0.41 -3.89 17.55
N GLY A 56 0.08 -3.71 18.75
CA GLY A 56 0.17 -4.78 19.73
C GLY A 56 0.22 -4.28 21.16
N ASN A 57 0.22 -5.23 22.09
CA ASN A 57 0.40 -4.95 23.50
C ASN A 57 1.20 -6.05 24.20
N ILE A 58 1.86 -5.69 25.29
CA ILE A 58 2.61 -6.61 26.15
C ILE A 58 2.49 -6.20 27.61
N ASP A 59 2.52 -7.20 28.50
CA ASP A 59 2.67 -7.00 29.93
C ASP A 59 4.05 -7.48 30.38
N ILE A 60 5.02 -6.56 30.40
CA ILE A 60 6.39 -6.83 30.85
C ILE A 60 6.42 -6.70 32.39
N LYS A 61 6.97 -7.71 33.08
CA LYS A 61 7.11 -7.71 34.55
C LYS A 61 8.06 -6.60 35.03
N ASP A 62 9.21 -6.47 34.36
CA ASP A 62 10.18 -5.43 34.64
C ASP A 62 9.97 -4.23 33.73
N LYS A 63 9.38 -3.18 34.26
CA LYS A 63 9.02 -1.95 33.52
C LYS A 63 10.13 -0.87 33.54
N ASN A 64 11.28 -1.16 34.15
CA ASN A 64 12.40 -0.20 34.25
C ASN A 64 13.32 -0.27 33.05
N TYR A 65 12.79 -0.46 31.83
CA TYR A 65 13.56 -0.42 30.59
C TYR A 65 13.86 1.04 30.20
N ASP A 66 15.05 1.25 29.59
CA ASP A 66 15.47 2.54 29.07
C ASP A 66 14.85 2.81 27.70
N SER A 67 14.72 1.76 26.88
CA SER A 67 14.10 1.85 25.56
C SER A 67 13.33 0.59 25.18
N LEU A 68 12.31 0.77 24.36
CA LEU A 68 11.51 -0.28 23.78
C LEU A 68 11.36 -0.02 22.27
N CYS A 69 11.68 -1.01 21.44
CA CYS A 69 11.53 -0.94 20.00
C CYS A 69 11.07 -2.27 19.41
N LEU A 70 10.58 -2.27 18.17
CA LEU A 70 10.48 -3.48 17.38
C LEU A 70 11.83 -3.77 16.71
N THR A 71 12.15 -5.03 16.55
CA THR A 71 13.39 -5.46 15.91
C THR A 71 13.10 -6.58 14.92
N LEU A 72 13.57 -6.43 13.68
CA LEU A 72 13.70 -7.54 12.75
C LEU A 72 15.07 -8.22 12.98
N TYR A 73 15.02 -9.43 13.51
CA TYR A 73 16.18 -10.21 13.87
C TYR A 73 16.47 -11.31 12.84
N ASN A 74 17.66 -11.31 12.26
CA ASN A 74 18.17 -12.37 11.38
C ASN A 74 19.56 -12.86 11.78
N GLY A 75 19.96 -12.59 13.04
CA GLY A 75 21.30 -12.73 13.57
C GLY A 75 21.96 -11.39 13.90
N GLU A 76 21.40 -10.33 13.37
CA GLU A 76 21.70 -8.94 13.66
C GLU A 76 20.38 -8.21 13.91
N ASP A 77 20.40 -7.19 14.77
CA ASP A 77 19.23 -6.36 15.07
C ASP A 77 19.05 -5.30 13.99
N LYS A 78 17.84 -5.23 13.43
CA LYS A 78 17.37 -4.07 12.68
C LYS A 78 16.25 -3.44 13.47
N ASP A 79 16.58 -2.43 14.27
CA ASP A 79 15.68 -1.76 15.18
C ASP A 79 14.73 -0.81 14.42
N ILE A 80 13.50 -0.76 14.87
CA ILE A 80 12.41 0.05 14.33
C ILE A 80 11.80 0.81 15.50
N GLU A 81 11.84 2.12 15.43
CA GLU A 81 11.22 2.98 16.45
C GLU A 81 9.71 2.75 16.50
N ILE A 82 9.16 2.70 17.71
CA ILE A 82 7.74 2.53 17.94
C ILE A 82 7.15 3.72 18.68
N THR A 83 5.86 3.94 18.48
CA THR A 83 5.06 4.75 19.40
C THR A 83 4.45 3.83 20.43
N SER A 84 4.55 4.18 21.73
CA SER A 84 3.99 3.39 22.82
C SER A 84 3.33 4.25 23.88
N ASP A 85 2.33 3.68 24.54
CA ASP A 85 1.70 4.21 25.74
C ASP A 85 1.49 3.08 26.77
N THR A 86 1.13 3.46 28.00
CA THR A 86 0.83 2.49 29.05
C THR A 86 -0.61 2.68 29.53
N ASP A 87 -1.42 1.65 29.37
CA ASP A 87 -2.79 1.60 29.85
C ASP A 87 -3.06 0.33 30.66
N GLY A 88 -3.68 0.47 31.84
CA GLY A 88 -4.05 -0.64 32.70
C GLY A 88 -2.88 -1.57 33.07
N GLY A 89 -1.65 -1.06 33.06
CA GLY A 89 -0.44 -1.83 33.36
C GLY A 89 0.16 -2.57 32.15
N LYS A 90 -0.47 -2.54 30.99
CA LYS A 90 0.07 -3.05 29.73
C LYS A 90 0.72 -1.92 28.93
N ILE A 91 1.73 -2.26 28.15
CA ILE A 91 2.33 -1.38 27.19
C ILE A 91 1.67 -1.66 25.85
N ASN A 92 0.98 -0.67 25.29
CA ASN A 92 0.48 -0.68 23.92
C ASN A 92 1.54 -0.07 23.03
N TYR A 93 1.74 -0.62 21.85
CA TYR A 93 2.69 -0.08 20.87
C TYR A 93 2.14 -0.20 19.46
N TYR A 94 2.65 0.66 18.59
CA TYR A 94 2.36 0.58 17.17
C TYR A 94 3.49 1.17 16.32
N ILE A 95 3.59 0.67 15.08
CA ILE A 95 4.22 1.34 13.95
C ILE A 95 3.19 1.47 12.83
N SER A 96 3.13 2.62 12.20
CA SER A 96 2.17 2.88 11.13
C SER A 96 2.65 4.03 10.25
N ASN A 97 2.70 3.81 8.94
CA ASN A 97 2.94 4.88 7.98
C ASN A 97 1.82 5.94 7.94
N LEU A 98 0.75 5.72 8.67
CA LEU A 98 -0.30 6.72 8.88
C LEU A 98 0.11 7.76 9.94
N ILE A 99 1.00 7.40 10.86
CA ILE A 99 1.37 8.22 12.02
C ILE A 99 2.89 8.39 12.12
N ASN A 100 3.64 7.34 11.83
CA ASN A 100 5.11 7.31 11.77
C ASN A 100 5.55 6.51 10.53
N ASP A 101 6.84 6.41 10.25
CA ASP A 101 7.34 5.87 8.98
C ASP A 101 7.03 4.38 8.72
N GLY A 102 6.60 3.62 9.73
CA GLY A 102 6.35 2.17 9.57
C GLY A 102 7.64 1.38 9.29
N LEU A 103 7.48 0.16 8.77
CA LEU A 103 8.59 -0.68 8.32
C LEU A 103 8.51 -0.88 6.81
N TYR A 104 9.55 -0.45 6.08
CA TYR A 104 9.70 -0.68 4.64
C TYR A 104 10.07 -2.13 4.35
N LEU A 105 9.21 -2.82 3.59
CA LEU A 105 9.42 -4.22 3.24
C LEU A 105 10.41 -4.43 2.09
N ASP A 106 10.49 -3.47 1.17
CA ASP A 106 11.33 -3.59 -0.03
C ASP A 106 12.82 -3.60 0.28
N ASN A 107 13.21 -3.04 1.44
CA ASN A 107 14.61 -2.95 1.90
C ASN A 107 15.12 -4.23 2.59
N LEU A 108 14.33 -5.29 2.60
CA LEU A 108 14.75 -6.54 3.23
C LEU A 108 15.53 -7.41 2.24
N ASP A 109 16.74 -7.80 2.64
CA ASP A 109 17.55 -8.75 1.92
C ASP A 109 16.95 -10.16 1.93
N ILE A 110 17.37 -11.00 0.98
CA ILE A 110 16.94 -12.40 0.96
C ILE A 110 17.38 -13.09 2.27
N GLY A 111 16.42 -13.68 2.97
CA GLY A 111 16.65 -14.31 4.26
C GLY A 111 15.37 -14.56 5.05
N THR A 112 15.57 -15.01 6.29
CA THR A 112 14.49 -15.18 7.27
C THR A 112 14.73 -14.20 8.41
N TYR A 113 13.69 -13.48 8.79
CA TYR A 113 13.71 -12.52 9.88
C TYR A 113 12.58 -12.86 10.87
N TYR A 114 12.85 -12.62 12.14
CA TYR A 114 11.85 -12.71 13.21
C TYR A 114 11.53 -11.32 13.74
N LEU A 115 10.27 -10.97 13.76
CA LEU A 115 9.83 -9.69 14.35
C LEU A 115 9.64 -9.87 15.86
N VAL A 116 10.43 -9.19 16.64
CA VAL A 116 10.40 -9.25 18.11
C VAL A 116 10.30 -7.87 18.71
N LEU A 117 9.78 -7.80 19.93
CA LEU A 117 9.87 -6.59 20.73
C LEU A 117 11.17 -6.66 21.54
N LYS A 118 11.98 -5.61 21.49
CA LYS A 118 13.26 -5.50 22.16
C LYS A 118 13.20 -4.45 23.24
N ALA A 119 13.52 -4.83 24.47
CA ALA A 119 13.72 -3.91 25.57
C ALA A 119 15.18 -3.84 25.98
N THR A 120 15.68 -2.63 26.21
CA THR A 120 17.04 -2.36 26.66
C THR A 120 16.99 -1.81 28.08
N TYR A 121 17.83 -2.32 28.95
CA TYR A 121 17.94 -1.94 30.35
C TYR A 121 19.37 -1.48 30.65
N SER A 122 19.51 -0.42 31.47
CA SER A 122 20.79 -0.03 32.01
C SER A 122 21.34 -1.10 32.94
N ASN A 123 22.61 -1.40 32.80
CA ASN A 123 23.29 -2.31 33.74
C ASN A 123 23.90 -1.51 34.86
N ASN A 124 23.38 -1.63 36.08
CA ASN A 124 23.86 -0.92 37.26
C ASN A 124 25.05 -1.60 37.92
N GLU A 125 25.48 -2.76 37.41
CA GLU A 125 26.64 -3.50 37.95
C GLU A 125 27.81 -3.35 36.98
N ASP A 126 28.75 -2.45 37.24
CA ASP A 126 30.13 -2.31 36.66
C ASP A 126 30.39 -2.80 35.21
N SER A 127 29.36 -3.19 34.45
CA SER A 127 29.50 -3.60 33.06
C SER A 127 29.02 -2.48 32.14
N GLU A 128 29.88 -2.08 31.19
CA GLU A 128 29.60 -1.04 30.19
C GLU A 128 28.47 -1.43 29.17
N LYS A 129 27.92 -2.64 29.25
CA LYS A 129 26.98 -3.15 28.24
C LYS A 129 25.58 -3.21 28.81
N PRO A 130 24.58 -2.69 28.06
CA PRO A 130 23.17 -2.80 28.42
C PRO A 130 22.69 -4.27 28.42
N ILE A 131 21.69 -4.56 29.23
CA ILE A 131 20.98 -5.83 29.19
C ILE A 131 19.88 -5.72 28.12
N ILE A 132 19.86 -6.67 27.18
CA ILE A 132 18.88 -6.71 26.09
C ILE A 132 17.99 -7.92 26.31
N LYS A 133 16.66 -7.69 26.27
CA LYS A 133 15.64 -8.73 26.34
C LYS A 133 14.77 -8.68 25.09
N TYR A 134 14.45 -9.86 24.54
CA TYR A 134 13.59 -10.00 23.38
C TYR A 134 12.31 -10.73 23.75
N TYR A 135 11.19 -10.22 23.25
CA TYR A 135 9.85 -10.77 23.49
C TYR A 135 9.22 -11.17 22.15
N GLY A 136 8.68 -12.38 22.09
CA GLY A 136 7.96 -12.83 20.90
C GLY A 136 6.70 -12.01 20.64
N ILE A 137 6.19 -12.03 19.39
CA ILE A 137 4.97 -11.33 18.98
C ILE A 137 3.99 -12.33 18.40
N LYS A 138 3.05 -12.78 19.23
CA LYS A 138 2.00 -13.69 18.82
C LYS A 138 0.97 -12.97 17.97
N ASN A 139 0.60 -13.58 16.86
CA ASN A 139 -0.43 -13.05 15.96
C ASN A 139 -1.82 -13.50 16.42
N ASP A 140 -2.57 -12.59 17.00
CA ASP A 140 -3.97 -12.79 17.41
C ASP A 140 -4.96 -12.22 16.37
N THR A 141 -4.48 -11.76 15.22
CA THR A 141 -5.33 -11.20 14.16
C THR A 141 -6.04 -12.29 13.35
N LYS A 142 -7.04 -11.92 12.57
CA LYS A 142 -7.68 -12.81 11.59
C LYS A 142 -6.74 -13.22 10.46
N TYR A 143 -5.68 -12.44 10.20
CA TYR A 143 -4.70 -12.69 9.15
C TYR A 143 -3.61 -13.62 9.66
N LYS A 144 -3.54 -14.83 9.09
CA LYS A 144 -2.55 -15.85 9.48
C LYS A 144 -1.33 -15.87 8.58
N LYS A 145 -1.49 -15.39 7.35
CA LYS A 145 -0.41 -15.37 6.36
C LYS A 145 -0.61 -14.23 5.38
N THR A 146 0.48 -13.51 5.11
CA THR A 146 0.52 -12.45 4.10
C THR A 146 1.58 -12.78 3.08
N VAL A 147 1.29 -12.55 1.80
CA VAL A 147 2.27 -12.65 0.71
C VAL A 147 2.39 -11.29 0.05
N TYR A 148 3.55 -10.68 0.20
CA TYR A 148 3.89 -9.37 -0.34
C TYR A 148 4.89 -9.53 -1.48
N TYR A 149 4.69 -8.77 -2.54
CA TYR A 149 5.62 -8.69 -3.68
C TYR A 149 6.32 -7.35 -3.61
N THR A 150 7.64 -7.34 -3.56
CA THR A 150 8.42 -6.10 -3.52
C THR A 150 8.30 -5.32 -4.84
N LEU A 151 8.77 -4.08 -4.86
CA LEU A 151 8.94 -3.32 -6.09
C LEU A 151 9.70 -4.14 -7.15
N SER A 152 9.37 -3.92 -8.41
CA SER A 152 9.87 -4.71 -9.55
C SER A 152 11.39 -4.74 -9.63
N LYS A 153 12.06 -3.67 -9.21
CA LYS A 153 13.53 -3.56 -9.17
C LYS A 153 14.19 -4.54 -8.21
N TYR A 154 13.54 -4.89 -7.09
CA TYR A 154 14.05 -5.89 -6.14
C TYR A 154 13.64 -7.30 -6.53
N ASN A 155 12.44 -7.45 -7.10
CA ASN A 155 11.89 -8.71 -7.58
C ASN A 155 11.95 -9.83 -6.53
N ASN A 156 11.52 -9.54 -5.30
CA ASN A 156 11.43 -10.49 -4.21
C ASN A 156 9.96 -10.74 -3.83
N ILE A 157 9.74 -11.84 -3.12
CA ILE A 157 8.47 -12.16 -2.44
C ILE A 157 8.77 -12.28 -0.96
N ILE A 158 7.96 -11.65 -0.14
CA ILE A 158 8.02 -11.74 1.31
C ILE A 158 6.78 -12.47 1.79
N THR A 159 6.98 -13.55 2.51
CA THR A 159 5.91 -14.24 3.23
C THR A 159 6.00 -13.85 4.69
N ILE A 160 4.91 -13.34 5.23
CA ILE A 160 4.77 -12.99 6.65
C ILE A 160 3.79 -13.99 7.26
N ASP A 161 4.22 -14.75 8.25
CA ASP A 161 3.43 -15.79 8.88
C ASP A 161 3.81 -15.93 10.37
N SER A 162 3.00 -16.64 11.12
CA SER A 162 3.31 -16.98 12.52
C SER A 162 4.35 -18.08 12.58
N ASN A 163 5.42 -17.88 13.34
CA ASN A 163 6.38 -18.93 13.69
C ASN A 163 6.06 -19.46 15.08
N ASN A 164 5.64 -20.73 15.15
CA ASN A 164 5.22 -21.36 16.41
C ASN A 164 6.40 -21.75 17.31
N GLU A 165 7.62 -21.90 16.77
CA GLU A 165 8.81 -22.25 17.56
C GLU A 165 9.24 -21.07 18.45
N TYR A 166 9.20 -19.87 17.88
CA TYR A 166 9.56 -18.63 18.59
C TYR A 166 8.34 -17.81 19.03
N ASN A 167 7.13 -18.29 18.77
CA ASN A 167 5.90 -17.59 19.12
C ASN A 167 5.93 -16.12 18.66
N THR A 168 6.32 -15.89 17.39
CA THR A 168 6.51 -14.58 16.79
C THR A 168 6.10 -14.56 15.31
N LEU A 169 6.12 -13.37 14.70
CA LEU A 169 5.96 -13.22 13.24
C LEU A 169 7.30 -13.48 12.54
N GLU A 170 7.26 -14.31 11.50
CA GLU A 170 8.39 -14.63 10.65
C GLU A 170 8.21 -14.00 9.26
N PHE A 171 9.24 -13.34 8.78
CA PHE A 171 9.33 -12.77 7.43
C PHE A 171 10.33 -13.59 6.63
N VAL A 172 9.86 -14.24 5.59
CA VAL A 172 10.72 -15.03 4.69
C VAL A 172 10.82 -14.32 3.35
N VAL A 173 11.98 -13.74 3.07
CA VAL A 173 12.28 -13.02 1.83
C VAL A 173 12.96 -13.97 0.83
N LYS A 174 12.37 -14.12 -0.34
CA LYS A 174 12.87 -14.97 -1.43
C LYS A 174 12.79 -14.26 -2.76
N LYS A 175 13.66 -14.66 -3.72
CA LYS A 175 13.57 -14.18 -5.10
C LYS A 175 12.23 -14.57 -5.72
N ASN A 176 11.60 -13.63 -6.41
CA ASN A 176 10.39 -13.92 -7.18
C ASN A 176 10.74 -14.61 -8.50
N ASN A 177 10.45 -15.90 -8.58
CA ASN A 177 10.63 -16.72 -9.78
C ASN A 177 9.32 -16.87 -10.58
N SER A 178 8.26 -16.17 -10.18
CA SER A 178 6.97 -16.20 -10.88
C SER A 178 7.08 -15.57 -12.27
N LYS A 179 6.36 -16.13 -13.23
CA LYS A 179 6.17 -15.51 -14.56
C LYS A 179 5.17 -14.34 -14.54
N ASN A 180 4.39 -14.22 -13.47
CA ASN A 180 3.42 -13.14 -13.33
C ASN A 180 4.15 -11.84 -12.99
N LYS A 181 3.94 -10.83 -13.82
CA LYS A 181 4.43 -9.48 -13.54
C LYS A 181 3.60 -8.85 -12.43
N ASN A 182 4.26 -8.33 -11.42
CA ASN A 182 3.70 -7.30 -10.54
C ASN A 182 4.07 -5.92 -11.08
N TYR A 183 3.28 -4.93 -10.74
CA TYR A 183 3.51 -3.55 -11.13
C TYR A 183 3.78 -2.69 -9.89
N ASP A 184 4.65 -1.71 -10.04
CA ASP A 184 4.98 -0.79 -8.95
C ASP A 184 3.85 0.21 -8.72
N VAL A 185 3.33 0.74 -9.82
CA VAL A 185 2.32 1.80 -9.86
C VAL A 185 1.15 1.40 -10.76
N THR A 186 -0.06 1.69 -10.30
CA THR A 186 -1.25 1.74 -11.16
C THR A 186 -1.66 3.19 -11.38
N ILE A 187 -1.88 3.56 -12.61
CA ILE A 187 -2.48 4.85 -12.97
C ILE A 187 -3.87 4.60 -13.53
N ASP A 188 -4.83 5.32 -13.02
CA ASP A 188 -6.22 5.27 -13.42
C ASP A 188 -6.57 6.57 -14.14
N PRO A 189 -6.69 6.57 -15.49
CA PRO A 189 -7.25 7.71 -16.19
C PRO A 189 -8.71 7.90 -15.79
N GLY A 190 -9.07 9.04 -15.20
CA GLY A 190 -10.42 9.31 -14.76
C GLY A 190 -11.43 9.23 -15.91
N HIS A 191 -12.60 8.63 -15.65
CA HIS A 191 -13.69 8.47 -16.62
C HIS A 191 -13.30 7.62 -17.84
N GLY A 192 -14.02 7.78 -18.95
CA GLY A 192 -13.73 7.10 -20.21
C GLY A 192 -14.92 6.38 -20.81
N GLY A 193 -14.82 5.96 -22.08
CA GLY A 193 -15.90 5.31 -22.80
C GLY A 193 -17.12 6.18 -22.94
N MET A 194 -18.26 5.71 -22.40
CA MET A 194 -19.52 6.48 -22.40
C MET A 194 -19.58 7.54 -21.30
N ASP A 195 -18.72 7.43 -20.28
CA ASP A 195 -18.58 8.41 -19.21
C ASP A 195 -17.54 9.47 -19.61
N GLY A 196 -18.00 10.60 -20.08
CA GLY A 196 -17.13 11.72 -20.43
C GLY A 196 -16.58 12.51 -19.26
N GLY A 197 -17.02 12.22 -18.05
CA GLY A 197 -16.70 13.00 -16.85
C GLY A 197 -17.31 14.40 -16.84
N GLY A 198 -16.67 15.31 -16.11
CA GLY A 198 -17.02 16.72 -16.12
C GLY A 198 -16.90 17.30 -17.52
N ALA A 199 -17.82 18.22 -17.88
CA ALA A 199 -17.76 18.94 -19.15
C ALA A 199 -18.04 20.43 -18.99
N SER A 200 -17.34 21.26 -19.77
CA SER A 200 -17.52 22.70 -19.79
C SER A 200 -17.14 23.26 -21.17
N GLY A 201 -18.07 23.97 -21.81
CA GLY A 201 -17.88 24.42 -23.19
C GLY A 201 -17.65 23.24 -24.14
N ASN A 202 -16.55 23.27 -24.86
CA ASN A 202 -16.17 22.24 -25.82
C ASN A 202 -15.26 21.13 -25.23
N TYR A 203 -14.97 21.15 -23.94
CA TYR A 203 -14.04 20.25 -23.29
C TYR A 203 -14.76 19.26 -22.39
N LYS A 204 -14.29 18.03 -22.39
CA LYS A 204 -14.65 16.96 -21.44
C LYS A 204 -13.42 16.61 -20.62
N GLU A 205 -13.61 16.11 -19.44
CA GLU A 205 -12.55 15.65 -18.55
C GLU A 205 -11.68 14.58 -19.21
N THR A 206 -12.31 13.64 -19.90
CA THR A 206 -11.64 12.57 -20.67
C THR A 206 -10.73 13.07 -21.78
N ASP A 207 -10.87 14.32 -22.26
CA ASP A 207 -9.98 14.92 -23.24
C ASP A 207 -8.56 15.12 -22.69
N PHE A 208 -8.39 15.09 -21.37
CA PHE A 208 -7.13 15.35 -20.69
C PHE A 208 -6.61 14.16 -19.86
N THR A 209 -7.50 13.43 -19.18
CA THR A 209 -7.11 12.43 -18.19
C THR A 209 -6.31 11.27 -18.80
N MET A 210 -6.72 10.78 -19.96
CA MET A 210 -6.01 9.71 -20.67
C MET A 210 -4.62 10.14 -21.14
N ASP A 211 -4.53 11.34 -21.77
CA ASP A 211 -3.26 11.84 -22.31
C ASP A 211 -2.25 12.12 -21.20
N ILE A 212 -2.67 12.77 -20.11
CA ILE A 212 -1.82 13.03 -18.95
C ILE A 212 -1.37 11.69 -18.33
N SER A 213 -2.28 10.73 -18.15
CA SER A 213 -1.97 9.41 -17.59
C SER A 213 -0.94 8.66 -18.42
N LYS A 214 -1.04 8.69 -19.76
CA LYS A 214 -0.06 8.09 -20.68
C LYS A 214 1.31 8.75 -20.57
N LYS A 215 1.36 10.08 -20.43
CA LYS A 215 2.59 10.83 -20.25
C LYS A 215 3.26 10.51 -18.91
N VAL A 216 2.48 10.46 -17.82
CA VAL A 216 2.98 10.06 -16.49
C VAL A 216 3.52 8.63 -16.54
N LYS A 217 2.75 7.67 -17.11
CA LYS A 217 3.21 6.30 -17.34
C LYS A 217 4.54 6.26 -18.08
N SER A 218 4.63 6.96 -19.21
CA SER A 218 5.86 7.01 -20.02
C SER A 218 7.08 7.53 -19.25
N ASN A 219 6.89 8.56 -18.41
CA ASN A 219 7.97 9.12 -17.61
C ASN A 219 8.42 8.15 -16.51
N LEU A 220 7.50 7.50 -15.84
CA LEU A 220 7.79 6.48 -14.81
C LEU A 220 8.50 5.27 -15.41
N GLU A 221 8.05 4.78 -16.56
CA GLU A 221 8.68 3.64 -17.25
C GLU A 221 10.10 3.97 -17.74
N LYS A 222 10.37 5.20 -18.19
CA LYS A 222 11.74 5.66 -18.50
C LYS A 222 12.65 5.66 -17.27
N ALA A 223 12.09 5.83 -16.07
CA ALA A 223 12.81 5.73 -14.81
C ALA A 223 12.93 4.28 -14.28
N GLY A 224 12.44 3.28 -15.03
CA GLY A 224 12.51 1.87 -14.66
C GLY A 224 11.40 1.38 -13.75
N ILE A 225 10.36 2.20 -13.51
CA ILE A 225 9.20 1.87 -12.69
C ILE A 225 8.15 1.18 -13.57
N THR A 226 7.64 0.04 -13.14
CA THR A 226 6.61 -0.69 -13.89
C THR A 226 5.22 -0.11 -13.63
N VAL A 227 4.49 0.22 -14.70
CA VAL A 227 3.21 0.92 -14.61
C VAL A 227 2.10 0.17 -15.34
N LYS A 228 0.97 -0.04 -14.65
CA LYS A 228 -0.28 -0.52 -15.24
C LYS A 228 -1.27 0.64 -15.36
N LEU A 229 -1.86 0.85 -16.56
CA LEU A 229 -3.09 1.63 -16.67
C LEU A 229 -4.28 0.74 -16.32
N THR A 230 -5.30 1.29 -15.67
CA THR A 230 -6.55 0.57 -15.40
C THR A 230 -7.29 0.26 -16.71
N HIS A 231 -7.17 1.12 -17.71
CA HIS A 231 -7.72 0.95 -19.05
C HIS A 231 -6.94 1.76 -20.08
N ASP A 232 -7.11 1.41 -21.35
CA ASP A 232 -6.63 2.16 -22.53
C ASP A 232 -7.84 2.66 -23.34
N GLU A 233 -7.58 3.52 -24.33
CA GLU A 233 -8.63 4.14 -25.16
C GLU A 233 -9.53 3.12 -25.88
N GLY A 234 -9.01 1.93 -26.20
CA GLY A 234 -9.73 0.89 -26.90
C GLY A 234 -10.45 -0.12 -26.02
N ASP A 235 -10.15 -0.13 -24.73
CA ASP A 235 -10.60 -1.18 -23.79
C ASP A 235 -11.89 -0.81 -23.05
N ILE A 236 -12.42 0.38 -23.33
CA ILE A 236 -13.56 0.89 -22.58
C ILE A 236 -14.82 0.26 -23.11
N ASP A 237 -15.28 -0.77 -22.42
CA ASP A 237 -16.58 -1.35 -22.69
C ASP A 237 -17.67 -0.30 -22.51
N LYS A 238 -18.74 -0.44 -23.30
CA LYS A 238 -19.86 0.49 -23.37
C LYS A 238 -20.63 0.65 -22.05
N ASN A 239 -20.37 -0.22 -21.08
CA ASN A 239 -21.03 -0.25 -19.75
C ASN A 239 -20.12 0.17 -18.59
N HIS A 240 -19.08 0.91 -18.86
CA HIS A 240 -17.96 1.16 -17.96
C HIS A 240 -18.33 1.73 -16.58
N VAL A 241 -19.35 2.54 -16.46
CA VAL A 241 -19.83 3.09 -15.17
C VAL A 241 -20.23 1.99 -14.17
N MET A 242 -20.62 0.80 -14.67
CA MET A 242 -20.99 -0.34 -13.83
C MET A 242 -19.82 -1.24 -13.46
N ASP A 243 -18.65 -1.05 -14.06
CA ASP A 243 -17.52 -2.00 -13.99
C ASP A 243 -16.42 -1.60 -13.02
N GLU A 244 -16.56 -0.51 -12.27
CA GLU A 244 -15.55 0.00 -11.34
C GLU A 244 -15.18 -1.02 -10.27
N TYR A 245 -16.16 -1.79 -9.78
CA TYR A 245 -16.01 -2.82 -8.76
C TYR A 245 -15.98 -4.25 -9.30
N ASN A 246 -16.02 -4.42 -10.62
CA ASN A 246 -15.97 -5.72 -11.24
C ASN A 246 -14.56 -6.30 -11.19
N LYS A 247 -14.49 -7.63 -11.29
CA LYS A 247 -13.23 -8.30 -11.61
C LYS A 247 -12.64 -7.70 -12.88
N GLY A 248 -11.38 -7.25 -12.80
CA GLY A 248 -10.74 -6.49 -13.87
C GLY A 248 -11.20 -5.04 -13.98
N GLY A 249 -12.05 -4.56 -13.06
CA GLY A 249 -12.49 -3.17 -13.00
C GLY A 249 -11.45 -2.24 -12.36
N ARG A 250 -11.67 -0.94 -12.53
CA ARG A 250 -10.73 0.11 -12.17
C ARG A 250 -10.26 0.06 -10.71
N ALA A 251 -11.20 -0.13 -9.77
CA ALA A 251 -10.89 -0.22 -8.35
C ALA A 251 -10.29 -1.57 -7.93
N VAL A 252 -10.35 -2.59 -8.79
CA VAL A 252 -9.88 -3.96 -8.49
C VAL A 252 -8.51 -4.25 -9.11
N ILE A 253 -8.22 -3.72 -10.29
CA ILE A 253 -6.95 -3.89 -11.00
C ILE A 253 -5.72 -3.63 -10.13
N PRO A 254 -5.64 -2.56 -9.32
CA PRO A 254 -4.46 -2.32 -8.48
C PRO A 254 -4.11 -3.49 -7.57
N ASN A 255 -5.12 -4.15 -7.00
CA ASN A 255 -4.94 -5.34 -6.17
C ASN A 255 -4.62 -6.59 -6.99
N GLU A 256 -5.22 -6.76 -8.17
CA GLU A 256 -4.93 -7.88 -9.09
C GLU A 256 -3.47 -7.86 -9.54
N VAL A 257 -2.94 -6.68 -9.89
CA VAL A 257 -1.56 -6.51 -10.37
C VAL A 257 -0.56 -6.28 -9.25
N LYS A 258 -1.03 -6.23 -7.99
CA LYS A 258 -0.19 -6.10 -6.78
C LYS A 258 0.65 -4.82 -6.76
N SER A 259 0.11 -3.72 -7.30
CA SER A 259 0.80 -2.44 -7.27
C SER A 259 0.92 -1.90 -5.83
N LYS A 260 1.90 -1.02 -5.62
CA LYS A 260 2.15 -0.38 -4.33
C LYS A 260 1.45 0.96 -4.22
N TYR A 261 1.40 1.65 -5.35
CA TYR A 261 0.81 2.98 -5.46
C TYR A 261 -0.27 3.00 -6.52
N THR A 262 -1.33 3.74 -6.25
CA THR A 262 -2.43 3.97 -7.20
C THR A 262 -2.71 5.46 -7.30
N PHE A 263 -2.69 5.99 -8.52
CA PHE A 263 -3.02 7.39 -8.81
C PHE A 263 -4.17 7.45 -9.80
N SER A 264 -5.33 7.94 -9.34
CA SER A 264 -6.47 8.24 -10.20
C SER A 264 -6.38 9.70 -10.64
N ILE A 265 -6.37 9.94 -11.95
CA ILE A 265 -6.16 11.25 -12.56
C ILE A 265 -7.46 11.81 -13.08
N HIS A 266 -7.91 12.91 -12.52
CA HIS A 266 -9.17 13.58 -12.78
C HIS A 266 -9.00 15.07 -13.05
N ILE A 267 -10.08 15.71 -13.55
CA ILE A 267 -10.19 17.16 -13.70
C ILE A 267 -11.51 17.59 -13.06
N ASN A 268 -11.41 18.36 -12.01
CA ASN A 268 -12.58 18.77 -11.23
C ASN A 268 -13.54 19.68 -12.01
N LYS A 269 -14.77 19.80 -11.53
CA LYS A 269 -15.78 20.72 -12.06
C LYS A 269 -16.48 21.46 -10.93
N SER A 270 -16.72 22.73 -11.14
CA SER A 270 -17.51 23.58 -10.23
C SER A 270 -18.65 24.26 -10.95
N GLY A 271 -19.73 24.54 -10.24
CA GLY A 271 -20.79 25.45 -10.72
C GLY A 271 -20.32 26.92 -10.87
N SER A 272 -19.16 27.27 -10.33
CA SER A 272 -18.55 28.59 -10.46
C SER A 272 -17.23 28.51 -11.23
N SER A 273 -17.12 29.29 -12.31
CA SER A 273 -15.88 29.41 -13.07
C SER A 273 -14.73 30.10 -12.31
N LYS A 274 -15.00 30.62 -11.11
CA LYS A 274 -13.98 31.23 -10.24
C LYS A 274 -13.20 30.20 -9.42
N VAL A 275 -13.75 29.02 -9.23
CA VAL A 275 -13.06 27.93 -8.52
C VAL A 275 -12.02 27.34 -9.47
N LYS A 276 -10.79 27.20 -8.99
CA LYS A 276 -9.63 26.76 -9.77
C LYS A 276 -8.56 26.13 -8.90
N GLY A 277 -7.58 25.48 -9.52
CA GLY A 277 -6.37 24.97 -8.90
C GLY A 277 -6.42 23.48 -8.58
N ILE A 278 -5.28 22.95 -8.17
CA ILE A 278 -5.08 21.52 -7.93
C ILE A 278 -5.66 21.07 -6.57
N GLU A 279 -6.22 19.85 -6.55
CA GLU A 279 -6.60 19.11 -5.35
C GLU A 279 -6.04 17.70 -5.41
N VAL A 280 -5.31 17.28 -4.38
CA VAL A 280 -4.87 15.90 -4.21
C VAL A 280 -5.66 15.31 -3.05
N TYR A 281 -6.53 14.37 -3.36
CA TYR A 281 -7.30 13.62 -2.37
C TYR A 281 -6.51 12.42 -1.87
N THR A 282 -6.56 12.22 -0.57
CA THR A 282 -5.83 11.16 0.14
C THR A 282 -6.76 10.42 1.09
N PRO A 283 -6.38 9.22 1.58
CA PRO A 283 -6.96 8.69 2.80
C PRO A 283 -6.79 9.65 3.97
N SER A 284 -7.58 9.51 5.03
CA SER A 284 -7.39 10.26 6.27
C SER A 284 -6.20 9.71 7.06
N ASP A 285 -5.57 10.59 7.83
CA ASP A 285 -4.55 10.23 8.83
C ASP A 285 -3.35 9.44 8.27
N ILE A 286 -2.90 9.82 7.05
CA ILE A 286 -1.69 9.27 6.43
C ILE A 286 -0.49 10.20 6.62
N ASN A 287 0.70 9.70 6.30
CA ASN A 287 1.83 10.56 5.97
C ASN A 287 1.53 11.28 4.63
N TYR A 288 1.48 12.61 4.66
CA TYR A 288 1.09 13.44 3.50
C TYR A 288 2.28 13.86 2.62
N ASP A 289 3.49 13.34 2.83
CA ASP A 289 4.69 13.89 2.21
C ASP A 289 4.66 13.71 0.68
N LEU A 290 4.27 12.53 0.17
CA LEU A 290 4.11 12.34 -1.27
C LEU A 290 3.03 13.27 -1.86
N ALA A 291 1.89 13.44 -1.18
CA ALA A 291 0.84 14.35 -1.63
C ALA A 291 1.33 15.81 -1.66
N LYS A 292 2.09 16.23 -0.63
CA LYS A 292 2.72 17.58 -0.59
C LYS A 292 3.73 17.76 -1.70
N ASP A 293 4.58 16.76 -1.94
CA ASP A 293 5.57 16.78 -3.02
C ASP A 293 4.90 16.92 -4.39
N ILE A 294 3.83 16.17 -4.66
CA ILE A 294 3.06 16.27 -5.91
C ILE A 294 2.48 17.69 -6.06
N VAL A 295 1.78 18.18 -5.05
CA VAL A 295 1.15 19.51 -5.09
C VAL A 295 2.18 20.61 -5.28
N ASN A 296 3.27 20.58 -4.49
CA ASN A 296 4.33 21.60 -4.56
C ASN A 296 5.05 21.56 -5.92
N ASN A 297 5.33 20.36 -6.44
CA ASN A 297 6.03 20.22 -7.71
C ASN A 297 5.16 20.71 -8.88
N ILE A 298 3.87 20.42 -8.88
CA ILE A 298 2.94 20.94 -9.88
C ILE A 298 2.84 22.47 -9.79
N THR A 299 2.57 23.02 -8.61
CA THR A 299 2.37 24.47 -8.45
C THR A 299 3.64 25.28 -8.67
N SER A 300 4.81 24.68 -8.53
CA SER A 300 6.10 25.34 -8.78
C SER A 300 6.52 25.31 -10.25
N ASN A 301 6.03 24.36 -11.04
CA ASN A 301 6.48 24.15 -12.41
C ASN A 301 5.40 24.43 -13.47
N THR A 302 4.15 24.60 -13.08
CA THR A 302 3.03 24.88 -13.98
C THR A 302 2.28 26.13 -13.55
N SER A 303 1.34 26.58 -14.39
CA SER A 303 0.45 27.69 -14.08
C SER A 303 -0.72 27.32 -13.15
N LEU A 304 -0.84 26.05 -12.74
CA LEU A 304 -1.80 25.64 -11.72
C LEU A 304 -1.35 26.11 -10.33
N GLY A 305 -2.27 26.71 -9.58
CA GLY A 305 -2.07 27.03 -8.17
C GLY A 305 -2.82 26.07 -7.25
N TYR A 306 -2.72 26.30 -5.95
CA TYR A 306 -3.54 25.57 -4.97
C TYR A 306 -5.03 25.87 -5.20
N SER A 307 -5.88 24.85 -5.00
CA SER A 307 -7.30 25.03 -5.15
C SER A 307 -7.86 26.06 -4.17
N SER A 308 -8.78 26.87 -4.69
CA SER A 308 -9.57 27.82 -3.89
C SER A 308 -10.73 27.17 -3.15
N ASN A 309 -11.01 25.88 -3.40
CA ASN A 309 -12.01 25.11 -2.66
C ASN A 309 -11.59 24.94 -1.20
N ARG A 310 -12.54 25.05 -0.28
CA ARG A 310 -12.30 24.90 1.17
C ARG A 310 -12.96 23.65 1.76
N LEU A 311 -13.85 23.00 1.01
CA LEU A 311 -14.56 21.83 1.47
C LEU A 311 -13.58 20.64 1.48
N TYR A 312 -13.54 19.90 2.57
CA TYR A 312 -12.64 18.74 2.79
C TYR A 312 -11.14 19.06 2.79
N LYS A 313 -10.77 20.35 2.77
CA LYS A 313 -9.36 20.76 2.76
C LYS A 313 -8.66 20.41 4.08
N LYS A 314 -7.56 19.65 3.97
CA LYS A 314 -6.67 19.32 5.10
C LYS A 314 -5.48 20.28 5.16
N PHE A 315 -4.80 20.48 4.02
CA PHE A 315 -3.70 21.42 3.81
C PHE A 315 -3.87 22.09 2.44
N ASP A 316 -2.98 23.04 2.09
CA ASP A 316 -3.00 23.65 0.77
C ASP A 316 -2.81 22.57 -0.33
N GLY A 317 -3.79 22.48 -1.21
CA GLY A 317 -3.85 21.47 -2.27
C GLY A 317 -4.12 20.03 -1.83
N ILE A 318 -4.26 19.76 -0.52
CA ILE A 318 -4.50 18.40 -0.01
C ILE A 318 -5.87 18.30 0.67
N TYR A 319 -6.62 17.28 0.29
CA TYR A 319 -8.01 17.06 0.67
C TYR A 319 -8.23 15.64 1.19
N THR A 320 -9.16 15.53 2.13
CA THR A 320 -9.62 14.23 2.66
C THR A 320 -11.12 14.26 2.79
N HIS A 321 -11.80 13.40 2.02
CA HIS A 321 -13.24 13.30 2.07
C HIS A 321 -13.64 11.92 2.59
N ASN A 322 -14.01 11.85 3.88
CA ASN A 322 -14.64 10.67 4.45
C ASN A 322 -16.16 10.80 4.39
N PHE A 323 -16.85 9.67 4.41
CA PHE A 323 -18.31 9.65 4.49
C PHE A 323 -18.83 10.41 5.70
N THR A 324 -19.86 11.21 5.51
CA THR A 324 -20.72 11.68 6.59
C THR A 324 -21.71 10.57 7.02
N GLU A 325 -22.33 10.69 8.17
CA GLU A 325 -23.33 9.70 8.64
C GLU A 325 -24.47 9.51 7.65
N SER A 326 -24.94 10.59 7.01
CA SER A 326 -26.00 10.53 6.00
C SER A 326 -25.55 9.84 4.72
N GLU A 327 -24.29 10.04 4.30
CA GLU A 327 -23.72 9.39 3.13
C GLU A 327 -23.48 7.90 3.39
N VAL A 328 -23.02 7.51 4.62
CA VAL A 328 -22.92 6.11 5.04
C VAL A 328 -24.26 5.42 4.89
N LYS A 329 -25.32 6.02 5.44
CA LYS A 329 -26.67 5.45 5.33
C LYS A 329 -27.09 5.28 3.88
N SER A 330 -26.95 6.31 3.06
CA SER A 330 -27.33 6.27 1.65
C SER A 330 -26.53 5.23 0.86
N ALA A 331 -25.23 5.08 1.18
CA ALA A 331 -24.38 4.10 0.53
C ALA A 331 -24.81 2.67 0.90
N ILE A 332 -25.07 2.39 2.17
CA ILE A 332 -25.52 1.07 2.65
C ILE A 332 -26.88 0.74 2.00
N ASP A 333 -27.87 1.64 2.08
CA ASP A 333 -29.19 1.43 1.48
C ASP A 333 -29.07 1.09 -0.04
N GLY A 334 -28.20 1.83 -0.77
CA GLY A 334 -27.99 1.60 -2.20
C GLY A 334 -27.25 0.30 -2.54
N TYR A 335 -26.41 -0.21 -1.65
CA TYR A 335 -25.72 -1.48 -1.85
C TYR A 335 -26.54 -2.68 -1.36
N ASP A 336 -27.38 -2.51 -0.37
CA ASP A 336 -28.36 -3.53 0.05
C ASP A 336 -29.34 -3.85 -1.09
N GLU A 337 -29.78 -2.84 -1.85
CA GLU A 337 -30.59 -3.01 -3.05
C GLU A 337 -29.88 -3.85 -4.14
N LYS A 338 -28.53 -3.74 -4.22
CA LYS A 338 -27.69 -4.51 -5.15
C LYS A 338 -27.21 -5.85 -4.59
N ASN A 339 -27.58 -6.18 -3.34
CA ASN A 339 -27.22 -7.42 -2.65
C ASN A 339 -25.69 -7.64 -2.48
N TYR A 340 -24.94 -6.57 -2.21
CA TYR A 340 -23.50 -6.67 -1.87
C TYR A 340 -23.33 -7.18 -0.45
N LYS A 341 -22.91 -8.44 -0.31
CA LYS A 341 -22.92 -9.20 0.97
C LYS A 341 -21.92 -8.71 2.04
N HIS A 342 -20.89 -7.97 1.66
CA HIS A 342 -19.82 -7.57 2.57
C HIS A 342 -19.51 -6.08 2.54
N TYR A 343 -20.42 -5.28 2.01
CA TYR A 343 -20.19 -3.85 1.97
C TYR A 343 -20.23 -3.25 3.37
N ASN A 344 -19.14 -2.66 3.80
CA ASN A 344 -18.98 -2.11 5.15
C ASN A 344 -18.29 -0.74 5.09
N VAL A 345 -19.09 0.31 4.89
CA VAL A 345 -18.63 1.69 4.99
C VAL A 345 -18.99 2.29 6.33
N THR A 346 -18.11 3.15 6.82
CA THR A 346 -18.27 3.92 8.05
C THR A 346 -17.83 5.37 7.79
N THR A 347 -18.03 6.24 8.75
CA THR A 347 -17.51 7.62 8.70
C THR A 347 -15.98 7.72 8.66
N LYS A 348 -15.27 6.60 8.86
CA LYS A 348 -13.82 6.50 8.66
C LYS A 348 -13.42 6.09 7.25
N SER A 349 -14.37 5.60 6.45
CA SER A 349 -14.13 5.20 5.06
C SER A 349 -14.03 6.43 4.16
N ASN A 350 -13.09 6.42 3.21
CA ASN A 350 -13.00 7.49 2.22
C ASN A 350 -14.22 7.45 1.28
N TYR A 351 -14.76 8.62 0.95
CA TYR A 351 -15.91 8.75 0.05
C TYR A 351 -15.54 8.35 -1.38
N LEU A 352 -14.33 8.70 -1.82
CA LEU A 352 -13.84 8.42 -3.17
C LEU A 352 -13.49 6.92 -3.30
N TYR A 353 -14.21 6.23 -4.15
CA TYR A 353 -14.10 4.76 -4.28
C TYR A 353 -12.72 4.29 -4.73
N MET A 354 -12.03 5.04 -5.61
CA MET A 354 -10.68 4.67 -6.03
C MET A 354 -9.70 4.63 -4.85
N ILE A 355 -9.81 5.55 -3.90
CA ILE A 355 -9.00 5.54 -2.68
C ILE A 355 -9.48 4.42 -1.74
N ARG A 356 -10.79 4.27 -1.55
CA ARG A 356 -11.40 3.33 -0.60
C ARG A 356 -11.17 1.88 -0.98
N GLU A 357 -11.41 1.52 -2.25
CA GLU A 357 -11.40 0.12 -2.68
C GLU A 357 -10.02 -0.38 -3.11
N THR A 358 -9.07 0.50 -3.37
CA THR A 358 -7.70 0.11 -3.71
C THR A 358 -6.77 0.08 -2.50
N GLY A 359 -7.06 0.91 -1.49
CA GLY A 359 -6.29 0.95 -0.24
C GLY A 359 -6.54 -0.26 0.66
N GLY A 360 -5.86 -0.30 1.81
CA GLY A 360 -6.01 -1.37 2.82
C GLY A 360 -7.34 -1.39 3.57
N PHE A 361 -8.25 -0.47 3.25
CA PHE A 361 -9.54 -0.28 3.91
C PHE A 361 -10.71 -0.58 2.98
N MET A 362 -10.56 -1.60 2.14
CA MET A 362 -11.58 -2.06 1.21
C MET A 362 -12.91 -2.34 1.91
N THR A 363 -14.01 -1.95 1.29
CA THR A 363 -15.34 -2.05 1.88
C THR A 363 -16.17 -3.23 1.36
N GLY A 364 -15.65 -4.00 0.40
CA GLY A 364 -16.28 -5.20 -0.11
C GLY A 364 -17.25 -4.97 -1.27
N ALA A 365 -17.29 -3.79 -1.85
CA ALA A 365 -18.01 -3.52 -3.08
C ALA A 365 -17.31 -4.22 -4.26
N TYR A 366 -17.71 -5.44 -4.56
CA TYR A 366 -17.13 -6.25 -5.63
C TYR A 366 -18.21 -6.98 -6.41
N VAL A 367 -18.04 -7.04 -7.71
CA VAL A 367 -18.92 -7.78 -8.62
C VAL A 367 -18.08 -8.74 -9.48
N ASP A 368 -18.46 -10.00 -9.52
CA ASP A 368 -17.95 -10.96 -10.50
C ASP A 368 -19.09 -11.36 -11.43
N SER A 369 -19.21 -10.70 -12.57
CA SER A 369 -20.25 -10.96 -13.56
C SER A 369 -20.19 -12.38 -14.15
N SER A 370 -19.03 -13.05 -14.06
CA SER A 370 -18.88 -14.45 -14.46
C SER A 370 -19.40 -15.44 -13.40
N ASN A 371 -19.63 -14.98 -12.18
CA ASN A 371 -20.12 -15.79 -11.07
C ASN A 371 -21.04 -14.96 -10.16
N PRO A 372 -22.37 -14.99 -10.40
CA PRO A 372 -23.35 -14.23 -9.61
C PRO A 372 -23.32 -14.51 -8.11
N ASP A 373 -22.86 -15.69 -7.68
CA ASP A 373 -22.73 -16.06 -6.26
C ASP A 373 -21.62 -15.29 -5.55
N LYS A 374 -20.76 -14.62 -6.31
CA LYS A 374 -19.64 -13.81 -5.79
C LYS A 374 -19.91 -12.30 -5.78
N VAL A 375 -21.14 -11.87 -6.02
CA VAL A 375 -21.51 -10.45 -5.88
C VAL A 375 -21.28 -10.02 -4.42
N GLY A 376 -20.56 -8.94 -4.22
CA GLY A 376 -20.17 -8.41 -2.91
C GLY A 376 -19.15 -9.29 -2.16
N VAL A 377 -18.54 -10.27 -2.81
CA VAL A 377 -17.47 -11.10 -2.25
C VAL A 377 -16.13 -10.70 -2.88
N ASN A 378 -15.59 -9.55 -2.48
CA ASN A 378 -14.29 -9.08 -2.94
C ASN A 378 -13.18 -10.06 -2.48
N PRO A 379 -12.43 -10.70 -3.39
CA PRO A 379 -11.38 -11.64 -3.03
C PRO A 379 -10.23 -10.99 -2.25
N TYR A 380 -10.15 -9.66 -2.24
CA TYR A 380 -9.14 -8.87 -1.55
C TYR A 380 -9.66 -8.26 -0.23
N TYR A 381 -10.97 -8.39 0.09
CA TYR A 381 -11.58 -7.81 1.28
C TYR A 381 -10.92 -8.25 2.59
N ASP A 382 -10.60 -9.53 2.70
CA ASP A 382 -9.90 -10.09 3.87
C ASP A 382 -8.37 -10.09 3.71
N SER A 383 -7.86 -9.47 2.64
CA SER A 383 -6.44 -9.20 2.48
C SER A 383 -6.01 -8.14 3.47
N ASN A 384 -4.80 -8.27 4.01
CA ASN A 384 -4.15 -7.23 4.80
C ASN A 384 -3.10 -6.45 3.98
N ILE A 385 -3.25 -6.47 2.65
CA ILE A 385 -2.43 -5.71 1.69
C ILE A 385 -3.32 -4.73 0.94
N GLY A 386 -2.94 -3.45 0.96
CA GLY A 386 -3.58 -2.38 0.20
C GLY A 386 -2.57 -1.50 -0.51
N ASN A 387 -3.06 -0.76 -1.51
CA ASN A 387 -2.25 0.23 -2.23
C ASN A 387 -2.23 1.54 -1.47
N GLU A 388 -1.14 2.28 -1.54
CA GLU A 388 -1.11 3.70 -1.19
C GLU A 388 -1.76 4.49 -2.32
N SER A 389 -2.96 5.05 -2.05
CA SER A 389 -3.87 5.51 -3.10
C SER A 389 -4.15 7.00 -3.01
N TYR A 390 -4.11 7.65 -4.17
CA TYR A 390 -4.34 9.08 -4.36
C TYR A 390 -5.28 9.34 -5.53
N LEU A 391 -6.11 10.38 -5.43
CA LEU A 391 -6.87 10.92 -6.54
C LEU A 391 -6.46 12.38 -6.78
N LEU A 392 -6.04 12.68 -7.99
CA LEU A 392 -5.53 13.97 -8.40
C LEU A 392 -6.57 14.68 -9.26
N GLU A 393 -7.11 15.78 -8.76
CA GLU A 393 -7.94 16.72 -9.52
C GLU A 393 -7.03 17.82 -10.06
N LEU A 394 -6.63 17.72 -11.32
CA LEU A 394 -5.60 18.56 -11.95
C LEU A 394 -6.20 19.89 -12.47
N GLY A 395 -6.83 20.64 -11.57
CA GLY A 395 -7.54 21.88 -11.91
C GLY A 395 -9.01 21.67 -12.19
N TYR A 396 -9.68 22.70 -12.66
CA TYR A 396 -11.12 22.73 -12.89
C TYR A 396 -11.47 22.97 -14.36
N ILE A 397 -12.18 22.03 -14.97
CA ILE A 397 -12.63 22.14 -16.37
C ILE A 397 -13.60 23.33 -16.58
N SER A 398 -14.24 23.81 -15.52
CA SER A 398 -15.08 25.01 -15.52
C SER A 398 -14.29 26.34 -15.45
N ASN A 399 -12.97 26.29 -15.25
CA ASN A 399 -12.10 27.47 -15.17
C ASN A 399 -11.21 27.57 -16.41
N SER A 400 -11.27 28.69 -17.12
CA SER A 400 -10.52 28.86 -18.37
C SER A 400 -8.99 28.91 -18.19
N THR A 401 -8.51 29.39 -17.03
CA THR A 401 -7.06 29.41 -16.75
C THR A 401 -6.55 27.97 -16.58
N ASP A 402 -7.25 27.15 -15.78
CA ASP A 402 -6.87 25.76 -15.57
C ASP A 402 -6.93 24.97 -16.88
N VAL A 403 -8.01 25.15 -17.69
CA VAL A 403 -8.12 24.52 -19.01
C VAL A 403 -6.97 24.90 -19.93
N ASN A 404 -6.52 26.16 -19.93
CA ASN A 404 -5.36 26.55 -20.73
C ASN A 404 -4.07 25.85 -20.27
N THR A 405 -3.85 25.76 -18.95
CA THR A 405 -2.70 24.99 -18.42
C THR A 405 -2.78 23.51 -18.82
N LEU A 406 -3.96 22.89 -18.69
CA LEU A 406 -4.19 21.50 -19.12
C LEU A 406 -3.92 21.26 -20.62
N LYS A 407 -4.04 22.28 -21.46
CA LYS A 407 -3.77 22.20 -22.91
C LYS A 407 -2.31 22.45 -23.24
N GLU A 408 -1.72 23.44 -22.61
CA GLU A 408 -0.43 24.01 -23.04
C GLU A 408 0.74 23.43 -22.22
N GLU A 409 0.50 22.96 -20.99
CA GLU A 409 1.54 22.55 -20.06
C GLU A 409 1.46 21.06 -19.67
N GLN A 410 0.77 20.21 -20.45
CA GLN A 410 0.56 18.79 -20.11
C GLN A 410 1.87 18.03 -19.86
N ASP A 411 2.91 18.27 -20.66
CA ASP A 411 4.18 17.57 -20.50
C ASP A 411 4.87 17.97 -19.19
N THR A 412 4.83 19.26 -18.84
CA THR A 412 5.35 19.79 -17.58
C THR A 412 4.56 19.25 -16.39
N LEU A 413 3.24 19.21 -16.49
CA LEU A 413 2.35 18.68 -15.47
C LEU A 413 2.60 17.18 -15.23
N ALA A 414 2.64 16.40 -16.29
CA ALA A 414 2.94 14.96 -16.21
C ALA A 414 4.34 14.71 -15.63
N LYS A 415 5.32 15.53 -16.00
CA LYS A 415 6.68 15.45 -15.47
C LYS A 415 6.69 15.77 -13.97
N ALA A 416 6.02 16.81 -13.51
CA ALA A 416 5.96 17.20 -12.10
C ALA A 416 5.36 16.08 -11.24
N ILE A 417 4.27 15.44 -11.71
CA ILE A 417 3.67 14.28 -11.04
C ILE A 417 4.68 13.12 -10.99
N SER A 418 5.29 12.80 -12.13
CA SER A 418 6.20 11.67 -12.24
C SER A 418 7.44 11.86 -11.37
N ASP A 419 8.04 13.04 -11.35
CA ASP A 419 9.23 13.34 -10.55
C ASP A 419 8.97 13.11 -9.04
N SER A 420 7.79 13.50 -8.55
CA SER A 420 7.40 13.25 -7.16
C SER A 420 7.25 11.76 -6.85
N ILE A 421 6.65 10.99 -7.75
CA ILE A 421 6.50 9.53 -7.60
C ILE A 421 7.86 8.83 -7.68
N ILE A 422 8.73 9.25 -8.60
CA ILE A 422 10.10 8.71 -8.75
C ILE A 422 10.91 8.99 -7.50
N LYS A 423 10.81 10.21 -6.96
CA LYS A 423 11.46 10.60 -5.71
C LYS A 423 11.00 9.70 -4.57
N GLU A 424 9.68 9.54 -4.36
CA GLU A 424 9.09 8.68 -3.33
C GLU A 424 9.64 7.25 -3.40
N ILE A 425 9.62 6.64 -4.61
CA ILE A 425 10.07 5.27 -4.83
C ILE A 425 11.60 5.11 -4.66
N ASN A 426 12.38 6.18 -4.81
CA ASN A 426 13.84 6.13 -4.73
C ASN A 426 14.40 6.60 -3.39
N GLU A 427 13.79 7.55 -2.71
CA GLU A 427 14.31 8.12 -1.45
C GLU A 427 13.92 7.31 -0.22
N LYS A 428 12.81 6.60 -0.25
CA LYS A 428 12.37 5.72 0.84
C LYS A 428 13.04 4.32 0.77
N MET A 429 14.31 4.32 0.40
CA MET A 429 15.15 3.12 0.30
C MET A 429 16.16 3.05 1.44
#